data_2aa2f0725ed9dbd2fea60a9080aabb65
#
_entry.id   2aa2f0725ed9dbd2fea60a9080aabb65
#
_cell.length_a   1.000
_cell.length_b   1.000
_cell.length_c   1.000
_cell.angle_alpha   90.00
_cell.angle_beta   90.00
_cell.angle_gamma   90.00
#
_symmetry.space_group_name_H-M   'P 1'
#
loop_
_entity.id
_entity.type
_entity.pdbx_description
1 polymer ?
#
loop_
_entity_poly.entity_id
_entity_poly.type
_entity_poly.pdbx_seq_one_letter_code
_entity_poly.pdbx_strand_id
1 'polypeptide(L)'
;MANPLRIGFLGAGLSATYHSKSLHRSGALVTRAGVFDPDIQRAADFAAASGHTVLDNEDEVIDTCDALYICTWTSEHPRQLAKALAAGRHVFCEKPLATTLHEAERMATLARSAGLTHQAGLSLRYSPAYLWAKHLLYMPDSGAVMSVIFRDDQLSPVQGHDESAWRGDKALAGTGTLLAHSIHDVDMLRYFVGEVASVSASTASFHGIDGTEDVAAATLTFTNGAIGTLNSVWHDNLARPSLRRVELFCQRRYVVIEGDDWDGPVSWTDADGTSGSLCGDDLETAVAPLRTRCPNPDGAFIQSAINNEPAYPDLTVAVAAHRIVESMYLSANQGGAPMPVHRER
;
A
#
# COMPACT_ATOMS: atom_id res chain seq x y z
N MET A 1 -30.09 16.38 -3.55
CA MET A 1 -28.73 16.02 -3.07
C MET A 1 -28.74 14.51 -2.86
N ALA A 2 -27.73 13.79 -3.34
CA ALA A 2 -27.61 12.36 -3.06
C ALA A 2 -27.44 12.14 -1.54
N ASN A 3 -28.00 11.06 -1.01
CA ASN A 3 -27.77 10.71 0.40
C ASN A 3 -26.27 10.40 0.62
N PRO A 4 -25.70 10.79 1.78
CA PRO A 4 -24.35 10.39 2.13
C PRO A 4 -24.18 8.87 2.11
N LEU A 5 -23.06 8.36 1.58
CA LEU A 5 -22.77 6.93 1.61
C LEU A 5 -22.63 6.44 3.04
N ARG A 6 -23.23 5.30 3.34
CA ARG A 6 -23.08 4.59 4.62
C ARG A 6 -21.79 3.77 4.57
N ILE A 7 -20.86 4.04 5.48
CA ILE A 7 -19.53 3.43 5.51
C ILE A 7 -19.45 2.42 6.64
N GLY A 8 -19.00 1.19 6.30
CA GLY A 8 -18.74 0.12 7.26
C GLY A 8 -17.28 -0.28 7.31
N PHE A 9 -16.83 -0.86 8.43
CA PHE A 9 -15.49 -1.40 8.62
C PHE A 9 -15.55 -2.86 9.04
N LEU A 10 -14.77 -3.70 8.36
CA LEU A 10 -14.40 -5.03 8.82
C LEU A 10 -12.96 -4.99 9.33
N GLY A 11 -12.78 -5.31 10.62
CA GLY A 11 -11.56 -5.06 11.37
C GLY A 11 -11.55 -3.66 11.98
N ALA A 12 -11.11 -3.57 13.24
CA ALA A 12 -11.03 -2.34 14.04
C ALA A 12 -9.60 -2.04 14.52
N GLY A 13 -8.59 -2.62 13.87
CA GLY A 13 -7.18 -2.45 14.21
C GLY A 13 -6.56 -1.13 13.75
N LEU A 14 -5.22 -1.10 13.71
CA LEU A 14 -4.43 0.08 13.36
C LEU A 14 -4.82 0.67 11.99
N SER A 15 -4.94 -0.18 10.95
CA SER A 15 -5.29 0.28 9.60
C SER A 15 -6.69 0.89 9.55
N ALA A 16 -7.68 0.28 10.19
CA ALA A 16 -9.04 0.82 10.28
C ALA A 16 -9.04 2.19 10.98
N THR A 17 -8.29 2.32 12.07
CA THR A 17 -8.14 3.58 12.81
C THR A 17 -7.50 4.66 11.93
N TYR A 18 -6.46 4.30 11.17
CA TYR A 18 -5.83 5.22 10.22
C TYR A 18 -6.82 5.71 9.16
N HIS A 19 -7.52 4.78 8.49
CA HIS A 19 -8.49 5.12 7.44
C HIS A 19 -9.67 5.92 7.97
N SER A 20 -10.20 5.59 9.14
CA SER A 20 -11.28 6.36 9.76
C SER A 20 -10.87 7.80 10.05
N LYS A 21 -9.65 8.02 10.60
CA LYS A 21 -9.09 9.37 10.82
C LYS A 21 -8.83 10.11 9.51
N SER A 22 -8.28 9.41 8.52
CA SER A 22 -8.00 9.95 7.19
C SER A 22 -9.29 10.36 6.48
N LEU A 23 -10.31 9.50 6.51
CA LEU A 23 -11.64 9.79 5.96
C LEU A 23 -12.27 11.03 6.64
N HIS A 24 -12.16 11.14 7.97
CA HIS A 24 -12.64 12.33 8.68
C HIS A 24 -11.93 13.60 8.19
N ARG A 25 -10.60 13.57 8.05
CA ARG A 25 -9.80 14.70 7.54
C ARG A 25 -10.10 15.06 6.09
N SER A 26 -10.57 14.11 5.28
CA SER A 26 -10.92 14.37 3.88
C SER A 26 -12.11 15.33 3.70
N GLY A 27 -12.91 15.52 4.74
CA GLY A 27 -14.15 16.30 4.69
C GLY A 27 -15.29 15.65 3.88
N ALA A 28 -15.14 14.39 3.43
CA ALA A 28 -16.17 13.69 2.71
C ALA A 28 -17.42 13.49 3.58
N LEU A 29 -18.58 13.83 3.02
CA LEU A 29 -19.85 13.64 3.69
C LEU A 29 -20.27 12.16 3.61
N VAL A 30 -20.17 11.46 4.73
CA VAL A 30 -20.52 10.05 4.88
C VAL A 30 -21.33 9.81 6.13
N THR A 31 -22.14 8.76 6.13
CA THR A 31 -22.79 8.21 7.33
C THR A 31 -21.95 7.07 7.86
N ARG A 32 -21.55 7.15 9.12
CA ARG A 32 -20.82 6.09 9.83
C ARG A 32 -21.83 5.00 10.19
N ALA A 33 -21.74 3.84 9.52
CA ALA A 33 -22.69 2.75 9.72
C ALA A 33 -22.17 1.75 10.76
N GLY A 34 -21.60 0.64 10.35
CA GLY A 34 -21.21 -0.44 11.24
C GLY A 34 -19.71 -0.68 11.32
N VAL A 35 -19.28 -1.31 12.40
CA VAL A 35 -17.96 -1.92 12.55
C VAL A 35 -18.10 -3.29 13.19
N PHE A 36 -17.31 -4.24 12.71
CA PHE A 36 -17.15 -5.55 13.31
C PHE A 36 -15.67 -5.91 13.44
N ASP A 37 -15.30 -6.41 14.62
CA ASP A 37 -14.04 -7.07 14.92
C ASP A 37 -14.32 -8.24 15.86
N PRO A 38 -13.69 -9.42 15.70
CA PRO A 38 -13.87 -10.53 16.63
C PRO A 38 -13.44 -10.20 18.07
N ASP A 39 -12.56 -9.22 18.24
CA ASP A 39 -12.23 -8.61 19.53
C ASP A 39 -13.25 -7.51 19.84
N ILE A 40 -14.20 -7.82 20.70
CA ILE A 40 -15.32 -6.94 21.07
C ILE A 40 -14.82 -5.63 21.69
N GLN A 41 -13.75 -5.67 22.49
CA GLN A 41 -13.19 -4.46 23.10
C GLN A 41 -12.57 -3.54 22.05
N ARG A 42 -11.82 -4.09 21.10
CA ARG A 42 -11.25 -3.35 19.97
C ARG A 42 -12.35 -2.71 19.10
N ALA A 43 -13.41 -3.45 18.81
CA ALA A 43 -14.58 -2.90 18.09
C ALA A 43 -15.22 -1.73 18.87
N ALA A 44 -15.38 -1.85 20.19
CA ALA A 44 -15.96 -0.81 21.03
C ALA A 44 -15.07 0.46 21.08
N ASP A 45 -13.76 0.29 21.24
CA ASP A 45 -12.81 1.41 21.29
C ASP A 45 -12.75 2.16 19.94
N PHE A 46 -12.76 1.41 18.83
CA PHE A 46 -12.83 2.01 17.49
C PHE A 46 -14.15 2.76 17.28
N ALA A 47 -15.28 2.16 17.68
CA ALA A 47 -16.60 2.78 17.54
C ALA A 47 -16.71 4.07 18.36
N ALA A 48 -16.22 4.08 19.58
CA ALA A 48 -16.17 5.26 20.44
C ALA A 48 -15.34 6.40 19.84
N ALA A 49 -14.21 6.07 19.20
CA ALA A 49 -13.31 7.05 18.58
C ALA A 49 -13.82 7.55 17.22
N SER A 50 -14.48 6.69 16.44
CA SER A 50 -14.87 6.95 15.05
C SER A 50 -16.33 7.33 14.85
N GLY A 51 -17.19 7.01 15.81
CA GLY A 51 -18.63 7.24 15.75
C GLY A 51 -19.41 6.19 14.93
N HIS A 52 -18.79 5.02 14.65
CA HIS A 52 -19.51 3.86 14.07
C HIS A 52 -20.31 3.11 15.14
N THR A 53 -21.21 2.25 14.69
CA THR A 53 -21.97 1.36 15.58
C THR A 53 -21.32 -0.03 15.56
N VAL A 54 -21.02 -0.60 16.73
CA VAL A 54 -20.59 -2.00 16.81
C VAL A 54 -21.75 -2.91 16.41
N LEU A 55 -21.51 -3.84 15.50
CA LEU A 55 -22.47 -4.83 15.04
C LEU A 55 -22.01 -6.25 15.43
N ASP A 56 -22.94 -7.18 15.52
CA ASP A 56 -22.70 -8.51 16.09
C ASP A 56 -21.87 -9.42 15.18
N ASN A 57 -21.89 -9.14 13.86
CA ASN A 57 -21.16 -9.93 12.87
C ASN A 57 -20.86 -9.13 11.59
N GLU A 58 -20.01 -9.70 10.73
CA GLU A 58 -19.61 -9.08 9.46
C GLU A 58 -20.78 -8.91 8.46
N ASP A 59 -21.73 -9.85 8.46
CA ASP A 59 -22.83 -9.81 7.50
C ASP A 59 -23.75 -8.62 7.78
N GLU A 60 -24.01 -8.30 9.05
CA GLU A 60 -24.73 -7.09 9.44
C GLU A 60 -24.01 -5.80 9.00
N VAL A 61 -22.68 -5.75 9.09
CA VAL A 61 -21.91 -4.60 8.57
C VAL A 61 -22.09 -4.48 7.06
N ILE A 62 -21.94 -5.58 6.34
CA ILE A 62 -22.10 -5.62 4.88
C ILE A 62 -23.50 -5.18 4.47
N ASP A 63 -24.53 -5.63 5.18
CA ASP A 63 -25.93 -5.31 4.84
C ASP A 63 -26.30 -3.86 5.11
N THR A 64 -25.67 -3.24 6.11
CA THR A 64 -26.02 -1.88 6.55
C THR A 64 -25.23 -0.78 5.85
N CYS A 65 -24.14 -1.07 5.14
CA CYS A 65 -23.30 -0.08 4.46
C CYS A 65 -23.51 -0.03 2.94
N ASP A 66 -23.04 1.04 2.30
CA ASP A 66 -22.99 1.20 0.84
C ASP A 66 -21.55 1.02 0.34
N ALA A 67 -20.58 1.35 1.19
CA ALA A 67 -19.15 1.15 0.93
C ALA A 67 -18.47 0.58 2.17
N LEU A 68 -17.52 -0.33 1.96
CA LEU A 68 -16.88 -1.14 2.99
C LEU A 68 -15.37 -0.99 2.97
N TYR A 69 -14.79 -0.80 4.15
CA TYR A 69 -13.36 -0.91 4.38
C TYR A 69 -13.03 -2.30 4.94
N ILE A 70 -12.20 -3.06 4.23
CA ILE A 70 -11.69 -4.35 4.67
C ILE A 70 -10.29 -4.12 5.23
N CYS A 71 -10.18 -4.14 6.56
CA CYS A 71 -8.97 -3.86 7.35
C CYS A 71 -8.65 -5.01 8.32
N THR A 72 -9.01 -6.21 7.96
CA THR A 72 -8.82 -7.45 8.73
C THR A 72 -7.45 -8.08 8.49
N TRP A 73 -7.25 -9.31 8.92
CA TRP A 73 -6.09 -10.11 8.55
C TRP A 73 -6.10 -10.40 7.06
N THR A 74 -4.91 -10.46 6.46
CA THR A 74 -4.76 -10.65 5.01
C THR A 74 -5.48 -11.89 4.49
N SER A 75 -5.50 -12.97 5.28
CA SER A 75 -6.21 -14.22 4.92
C SER A 75 -7.72 -14.07 4.76
N GLU A 76 -8.33 -13.07 5.40
CA GLU A 76 -9.77 -12.85 5.36
C GLU A 76 -10.22 -11.99 4.16
N HIS A 77 -9.32 -11.19 3.60
CA HIS A 77 -9.64 -10.24 2.53
C HIS A 77 -10.39 -10.89 1.34
N PRO A 78 -9.94 -12.07 0.80
CA PRO A 78 -10.60 -12.65 -0.39
C PRO A 78 -12.06 -13.03 -0.12
N ARG A 79 -12.34 -13.61 1.04
CA ARG A 79 -13.69 -14.04 1.43
C ARG A 79 -14.60 -12.83 1.66
N GLN A 80 -14.12 -11.84 2.40
CA GLN A 80 -14.87 -10.63 2.74
C GLN A 80 -15.16 -9.78 1.51
N LEU A 81 -14.17 -9.61 0.63
CA LEU A 81 -14.35 -8.90 -0.63
C LEU A 81 -15.43 -9.58 -1.50
N ALA A 82 -15.40 -10.91 -1.61
CA ALA A 82 -16.39 -11.64 -2.40
C ALA A 82 -17.82 -11.43 -1.84
N LYS A 83 -17.99 -11.48 -0.52
CA LYS A 83 -19.27 -11.21 0.15
C LYS A 83 -19.75 -9.77 -0.11
N ALA A 84 -18.87 -8.79 0.07
CA ALA A 84 -19.18 -7.38 -0.12
C ALA A 84 -19.64 -7.08 -1.56
N LEU A 85 -18.89 -7.59 -2.56
CA LEU A 85 -19.25 -7.42 -3.96
C LEU A 85 -20.56 -8.11 -4.33
N ALA A 86 -20.81 -9.32 -3.79
CA ALA A 86 -22.07 -10.04 -4.00
C ALA A 86 -23.28 -9.29 -3.40
N ALA A 87 -23.04 -8.52 -2.32
CA ALA A 87 -24.04 -7.64 -1.71
C ALA A 87 -24.16 -6.26 -2.39
N GLY A 88 -23.40 -6.02 -3.47
CA GLY A 88 -23.43 -4.75 -4.21
C GLY A 88 -22.73 -3.60 -3.51
N ARG A 89 -21.70 -3.86 -2.68
CA ARG A 89 -20.99 -2.82 -1.93
C ARG A 89 -19.72 -2.38 -2.65
N HIS A 90 -19.42 -1.07 -2.67
CA HIS A 90 -18.12 -0.55 -3.04
C HIS A 90 -17.10 -0.97 -2.00
N VAL A 91 -15.84 -1.24 -2.39
CA VAL A 91 -14.85 -1.81 -1.48
C VAL A 91 -13.52 -1.07 -1.51
N PHE A 92 -13.06 -0.65 -0.34
CA PHE A 92 -11.66 -0.34 -0.07
C PHE A 92 -11.06 -1.57 0.63
N CYS A 93 -10.01 -2.16 0.05
CA CYS A 93 -9.35 -3.33 0.62
C CYS A 93 -7.90 -3.01 0.98
N GLU A 94 -7.52 -3.26 2.22
CA GLU A 94 -6.15 -3.09 2.67
C GLU A 94 -5.17 -4.01 1.93
N LYS A 95 -3.91 -3.58 1.95
CA LYS A 95 -2.78 -4.35 1.41
C LYS A 95 -2.15 -5.25 2.51
N PRO A 96 -1.53 -6.36 2.10
CA PRO A 96 -1.61 -7.01 0.79
C PRO A 96 -3.03 -7.53 0.53
N LEU A 97 -3.41 -7.67 -0.76
CA LEU A 97 -4.78 -8.10 -1.08
C LEU A 97 -5.10 -9.50 -0.57
N ALA A 98 -4.11 -10.39 -0.62
CA ALA A 98 -4.24 -11.78 -0.20
C ALA A 98 -2.88 -12.34 0.22
N THR A 99 -2.87 -13.53 0.79
CA THR A 99 -1.66 -14.25 1.17
C THR A 99 -0.94 -14.89 -0.03
N THR A 100 -1.62 -15.01 -1.18
CA THR A 100 -1.09 -15.58 -2.43
C THR A 100 -1.43 -14.71 -3.63
N LEU A 101 -0.57 -14.75 -4.66
CA LEU A 101 -0.84 -14.09 -5.95
C LEU A 101 -2.14 -14.59 -6.59
N HIS A 102 -2.38 -15.91 -6.56
CA HIS A 102 -3.57 -16.52 -7.15
C HIS A 102 -4.87 -15.93 -6.58
N GLU A 103 -4.95 -15.77 -5.26
CA GLU A 103 -6.12 -15.17 -4.62
C GLU A 103 -6.25 -13.68 -4.94
N ALA A 104 -5.12 -12.93 -4.95
CA ALA A 104 -5.13 -11.52 -5.34
C ALA A 104 -5.65 -11.32 -6.77
N GLU A 105 -5.26 -12.19 -7.73
CA GLU A 105 -5.75 -12.18 -9.12
C GLU A 105 -7.26 -12.50 -9.19
N ARG A 106 -7.73 -13.47 -8.42
CA ARG A 106 -9.17 -13.78 -8.30
C ARG A 106 -9.95 -12.59 -7.76
N MET A 107 -9.45 -11.93 -6.71
CA MET A 107 -10.09 -10.74 -6.14
C MET A 107 -10.24 -9.62 -7.17
N ALA A 108 -9.17 -9.29 -7.89
CA ALA A 108 -9.20 -8.25 -8.92
C ALA A 108 -10.15 -8.60 -10.08
N THR A 109 -10.20 -9.87 -10.48
CA THR A 109 -11.12 -10.35 -11.52
C THR A 109 -12.57 -10.23 -11.08
N LEU A 110 -12.88 -10.65 -9.85
CA LEU A 110 -14.21 -10.55 -9.26
C LEU A 110 -14.67 -9.10 -9.15
N ALA A 111 -13.79 -8.22 -8.66
CA ALA A 111 -14.10 -6.79 -8.51
C ALA A 111 -14.37 -6.10 -9.86
N ARG A 112 -13.58 -6.39 -10.89
CA ARG A 112 -13.85 -5.90 -12.25
C ARG A 112 -15.20 -6.37 -12.78
N SER A 113 -15.53 -7.65 -12.56
CA SER A 113 -16.79 -8.23 -13.03
C SER A 113 -18.01 -7.69 -12.32
N ALA A 114 -17.87 -7.25 -11.06
CA ALA A 114 -18.96 -6.68 -10.28
C ALA A 114 -19.36 -5.26 -10.76
N GLY A 115 -18.48 -4.55 -11.46
CA GLY A 115 -18.74 -3.18 -11.94
C GLY A 115 -18.89 -2.14 -10.82
N LEU A 116 -18.41 -2.46 -9.62
CA LEU A 116 -18.45 -1.60 -8.44
C LEU A 116 -17.11 -0.88 -8.26
N THR A 117 -17.13 0.28 -7.61
CA THR A 117 -15.90 0.98 -7.25
C THR A 117 -15.09 0.15 -6.26
N HIS A 118 -13.82 -0.08 -6.57
CA HIS A 118 -12.88 -0.76 -5.69
C HIS A 118 -11.53 -0.07 -5.66
N GLN A 119 -10.89 -0.02 -4.48
CA GLN A 119 -9.59 0.60 -4.25
C GLN A 119 -8.72 -0.30 -3.38
N ALA A 120 -7.43 -0.35 -3.66
CA ALA A 120 -6.43 -1.01 -2.84
C ALA A 120 -5.75 -0.03 -1.89
N GLY A 121 -5.40 -0.48 -0.68
CA GLY A 121 -4.74 0.30 0.36
C GLY A 121 -3.27 0.66 0.06
N LEU A 122 -2.90 0.92 -1.20
CA LEU A 122 -1.58 1.38 -1.62
C LEU A 122 -1.46 2.90 -1.44
N SER A 123 -1.52 3.35 -0.18
CA SER A 123 -1.65 4.76 0.22
C SER A 123 -0.46 5.64 -0.20
N LEU A 124 0.76 5.08 -0.33
CA LEU A 124 1.95 5.84 -0.74
C LEU A 124 1.81 6.52 -2.11
N ARG A 125 0.92 6.04 -2.97
CA ARG A 125 0.60 6.71 -4.25
C ARG A 125 -0.05 8.09 -4.09
N TYR A 126 -0.52 8.42 -2.88
CA TYR A 126 -1.08 9.73 -2.53
C TYR A 126 -0.11 10.63 -1.77
N SER A 127 1.04 10.08 -1.35
CA SER A 127 2.06 10.81 -0.62
C SER A 127 2.60 12.00 -1.43
N PRO A 128 2.67 13.21 -0.85
CA PRO A 128 3.31 14.35 -1.48
C PRO A 128 4.76 14.07 -1.85
N ALA A 129 5.52 13.38 -0.98
CA ALA A 129 6.93 13.07 -1.21
C ALA A 129 7.13 12.21 -2.47
N TYR A 130 6.31 11.16 -2.62
CA TYR A 130 6.39 10.27 -3.78
C TYR A 130 5.84 10.93 -5.06
N LEU A 131 4.80 11.76 -4.95
CA LEU A 131 4.29 12.54 -6.08
C LEU A 131 5.32 13.54 -6.60
N TRP A 132 5.98 14.29 -5.69
CA TRP A 132 6.99 15.27 -6.06
C TRP A 132 8.22 14.59 -6.66
N ALA A 133 8.73 13.54 -6.04
CA ALA A 133 9.83 12.77 -6.60
C ALA A 133 9.51 12.28 -8.02
N LYS A 134 8.32 11.70 -8.24
CA LYS A 134 7.89 11.28 -9.56
C LYS A 134 7.84 12.46 -10.55
N HIS A 135 7.31 13.61 -10.15
CA HIS A 135 7.31 14.81 -10.99
C HIS A 135 8.73 15.18 -11.43
N LEU A 136 9.67 15.23 -10.48
CA LEU A 136 11.07 15.54 -10.76
C LEU A 136 11.71 14.56 -11.76
N LEU A 137 11.42 13.24 -11.66
CA LEU A 137 11.98 12.24 -12.57
C LEU A 137 11.54 12.45 -14.04
N TYR A 138 10.33 12.95 -14.23
CA TYR A 138 9.73 13.09 -15.57
C TYR A 138 9.75 14.53 -16.11
N MET A 139 10.49 15.43 -15.47
CA MET A 139 10.78 16.73 -16.05
C MET A 139 11.64 16.58 -17.33
N PRO A 140 11.43 17.41 -18.35
CA PRO A 140 12.10 17.25 -19.67
C PRO A 140 13.63 17.19 -19.63
N ASP A 141 14.24 17.84 -18.64
CA ASP A 141 15.68 17.96 -18.46
C ASP A 141 16.30 16.93 -17.53
N SER A 142 15.50 16.02 -16.94
CA SER A 142 16.01 14.95 -16.08
C SER A 142 16.73 13.84 -16.86
N GLY A 143 16.36 13.62 -18.12
CA GLY A 143 16.80 12.48 -18.90
C GLY A 143 16.15 11.16 -18.46
N ALA A 144 16.65 10.04 -18.93
CA ALA A 144 16.11 8.73 -18.57
C ALA A 144 16.44 8.37 -17.11
N VAL A 145 15.51 7.71 -16.42
CA VAL A 145 15.80 7.05 -15.14
C VAL A 145 16.72 5.87 -15.39
N MET A 146 17.89 5.85 -14.73
CA MET A 146 18.91 4.80 -14.89
C MET A 146 18.84 3.78 -13.75
N SER A 147 18.67 4.26 -12.52
CA SER A 147 18.72 3.39 -11.35
C SER A 147 17.85 3.91 -10.21
N VAL A 148 17.42 2.99 -9.36
CA VAL A 148 16.77 3.28 -8.08
C VAL A 148 17.31 2.40 -6.98
N ILE A 149 17.57 2.98 -5.80
CA ILE A 149 17.93 2.27 -4.57
C ILE A 149 16.79 2.52 -3.58
N PHE A 150 16.13 1.46 -3.17
CA PHE A 150 15.04 1.52 -2.20
C PHE A 150 15.44 0.74 -0.96
N ARG A 151 15.52 1.42 0.19
CA ARG A 151 15.69 0.80 1.49
C ARG A 151 14.46 1.07 2.34
N ASP A 152 13.89 0.01 2.90
CA ASP A 152 12.83 0.06 3.90
C ASP A 152 13.27 -0.73 5.12
N ASP A 153 13.37 -0.08 6.26
CA ASP A 153 13.62 -0.73 7.53
C ASP A 153 12.53 -0.36 8.54
N GLN A 154 11.94 -1.38 9.14
CA GLN A 154 10.81 -1.26 10.04
C GLN A 154 11.08 -1.98 11.36
N LEU A 155 10.48 -1.47 12.44
CA LEU A 155 10.42 -2.23 13.67
C LEU A 155 9.68 -3.54 13.44
N SER A 156 10.22 -4.63 13.99
CA SER A 156 9.61 -5.95 13.86
C SER A 156 8.18 -5.92 14.43
N PRO A 157 7.14 -6.14 13.63
CA PRO A 157 5.75 -6.09 14.11
C PRO A 157 5.42 -7.29 14.99
N VAL A 158 6.23 -8.35 14.93
CA VAL A 158 6.00 -9.61 15.64
C VAL A 158 6.30 -9.50 17.13
N GLN A 159 7.08 -8.51 17.53
CA GLN A 159 7.41 -8.21 18.94
C GLN A 159 6.22 -7.59 19.72
N GLY A 160 5.03 -7.53 19.12
CA GLY A 160 3.82 -7.06 19.79
C GLY A 160 3.64 -5.54 19.83
N HIS A 161 4.46 -4.78 19.10
CA HIS A 161 4.20 -3.36 18.89
C HIS A 161 2.95 -3.20 18.01
N ASP A 162 2.08 -2.26 18.41
CA ASP A 162 0.87 -1.91 17.66
C ASP A 162 -0.09 -3.09 17.39
N GLU A 163 -0.15 -4.08 18.29
CA GLU A 163 -1.02 -5.26 18.17
C GLU A 163 -0.84 -6.04 16.85
N SER A 164 0.36 -6.01 16.30
CA SER A 164 0.68 -6.58 14.99
C SER A 164 1.27 -7.98 15.03
N ALA A 165 1.24 -8.66 16.17
CA ALA A 165 1.82 -10.00 16.37
C ALA A 165 1.29 -11.06 15.38
N TRP A 166 0.06 -10.91 14.87
CA TRP A 166 -0.53 -11.77 13.85
C TRP A 166 0.29 -11.83 12.55
N ARG A 167 1.17 -10.86 12.29
CA ARG A 167 2.07 -10.86 11.14
C ARG A 167 3.18 -11.93 11.23
N GLY A 168 3.39 -12.52 12.41
CA GLY A 168 4.21 -13.71 12.60
C GLY A 168 3.47 -15.01 12.33
N ASP A 169 2.18 -14.98 12.10
CA ASP A 169 1.40 -16.16 11.73
C ASP A 169 1.22 -16.21 10.21
N LYS A 170 1.92 -17.17 9.59
CA LYS A 170 1.88 -17.39 8.14
C LYS A 170 0.47 -17.67 7.63
N ALA A 171 -0.41 -18.29 8.42
CA ALA A 171 -1.77 -18.56 8.00
C ALA A 171 -2.61 -17.29 7.89
N LEU A 172 -2.29 -16.26 8.68
CA LEU A 172 -2.99 -14.99 8.70
C LEU A 172 -2.36 -13.95 7.76
N ALA A 173 -1.03 -13.87 7.72
CA ALA A 173 -0.27 -12.85 7.02
C ALA A 173 0.28 -13.29 5.66
N GLY A 174 0.48 -14.58 5.46
CA GLY A 174 1.08 -15.19 4.27
C GLY A 174 2.58 -15.40 4.41
N THR A 175 3.38 -14.32 4.50
CA THR A 175 4.83 -14.34 4.61
C THR A 175 5.31 -13.14 5.43
N GLY A 176 6.63 -12.84 5.40
CA GLY A 176 7.23 -11.79 6.22
C GLY A 176 7.26 -10.39 5.60
N THR A 177 8.40 -9.71 5.79
CA THR A 177 8.54 -8.28 5.50
C THR A 177 8.24 -7.93 4.04
N LEU A 178 8.60 -8.79 3.10
CA LEU A 178 8.47 -8.50 1.66
C LEU A 178 7.00 -8.37 1.23
N LEU A 179 6.14 -9.30 1.63
CA LEU A 179 4.71 -9.26 1.31
C LEU A 179 3.94 -8.32 2.24
N ALA A 180 4.11 -8.50 3.56
CA ALA A 180 3.29 -7.78 4.52
C ALA A 180 3.57 -6.27 4.55
N HIS A 181 4.82 -5.86 4.26
CA HIS A 181 5.25 -4.47 4.38
C HIS A 181 5.74 -3.91 3.05
N SER A 182 6.79 -4.48 2.47
CA SER A 182 7.47 -3.94 1.28
C SER A 182 6.71 -4.11 -0.04
N ILE A 183 5.49 -4.66 -0.01
CA ILE A 183 4.60 -4.59 -1.18
C ILE A 183 4.31 -3.13 -1.58
N HIS A 184 4.32 -2.19 -0.63
CA HIS A 184 4.27 -0.76 -0.91
C HIS A 184 5.50 -0.29 -1.70
N ASP A 185 6.68 -0.75 -1.31
CA ASP A 185 7.95 -0.34 -1.89
C ASP A 185 8.09 -0.88 -3.31
N VAL A 186 7.68 -2.14 -3.51
CA VAL A 186 7.59 -2.78 -4.82
C VAL A 186 6.63 -2.01 -5.74
N ASP A 187 5.49 -1.57 -5.22
CA ASP A 187 4.56 -0.73 -5.95
C ASP A 187 5.17 0.64 -6.29
N MET A 188 5.91 1.25 -5.36
CA MET A 188 6.58 2.53 -5.61
C MET A 188 7.76 2.41 -6.59
N LEU A 189 8.53 1.33 -6.56
CA LEU A 189 9.54 1.04 -7.58
C LEU A 189 8.91 1.03 -8.99
N ARG A 190 7.78 0.33 -9.13
CA ARG A 190 7.01 0.29 -10.38
C ARG A 190 6.42 1.66 -10.73
N TYR A 191 5.95 2.42 -9.74
CA TYR A 191 5.38 3.75 -9.91
C TYR A 191 6.41 4.77 -10.43
N PHE A 192 7.65 4.72 -9.93
CA PHE A 192 8.72 5.62 -10.33
C PHE A 192 9.32 5.26 -11.69
N VAL A 193 9.63 3.98 -11.90
CA VAL A 193 10.51 3.56 -13.00
C VAL A 193 9.75 2.90 -14.14
N GLY A 194 8.65 2.25 -13.83
CA GLY A 194 7.84 1.50 -14.81
C GLY A 194 7.82 -0.01 -14.55
N GLU A 195 7.46 -0.78 -15.56
CA GLU A 195 7.24 -2.22 -15.41
C GLU A 195 8.55 -2.99 -15.20
N VAL A 196 8.54 -3.90 -14.23
CA VAL A 196 9.65 -4.81 -13.93
C VAL A 196 9.66 -5.97 -14.94
N ALA A 197 10.81 -6.25 -15.52
CA ALA A 197 11.01 -7.37 -16.45
C ALA A 197 11.45 -8.64 -15.72
N SER A 198 12.39 -8.51 -14.77
CA SER A 198 12.90 -9.65 -14.00
C SER A 198 13.44 -9.21 -12.64
N VAL A 199 13.53 -10.16 -11.71
CA VAL A 199 14.06 -9.96 -10.36
C VAL A 199 15.04 -11.08 -10.00
N SER A 200 16.06 -10.72 -9.18
CA SER A 200 16.91 -11.66 -8.44
C SER A 200 16.84 -11.30 -6.97
N ALA A 201 16.47 -12.24 -6.10
CA ALA A 201 16.21 -11.93 -4.70
C ALA A 201 16.76 -13.01 -3.75
N SER A 202 17.00 -12.60 -2.52
CA SER A 202 17.32 -13.45 -1.38
C SER A 202 16.50 -13.05 -0.17
N THR A 203 16.09 -14.02 0.65
CA THR A 203 15.37 -13.80 1.91
C THR A 203 16.07 -14.51 3.06
N ALA A 204 15.93 -13.97 4.26
CA ALA A 204 16.47 -14.58 5.48
C ALA A 204 15.52 -14.35 6.66
N SER A 205 15.58 -15.24 7.66
CA SER A 205 14.82 -15.15 8.91
C SER A 205 15.79 -15.23 10.09
N PHE A 206 15.99 -14.10 10.76
CA PHE A 206 16.86 -13.95 11.93
C PHE A 206 16.10 -14.08 13.24
N HIS A 207 14.81 -13.76 13.26
CA HIS A 207 13.93 -13.92 14.42
C HIS A 207 13.41 -15.35 14.60
N GLY A 208 13.69 -16.25 13.66
CA GLY A 208 13.36 -17.68 13.77
C GLY A 208 11.86 -17.98 13.70
N ILE A 209 11.06 -17.10 13.09
CA ILE A 209 9.61 -17.32 12.93
C ILE A 209 9.39 -18.13 11.66
N ASP A 210 8.76 -19.29 11.82
CA ASP A 210 8.57 -20.23 10.70
C ASP A 210 7.74 -19.62 9.56
N GLY A 211 8.32 -19.69 8.36
CA GLY A 211 7.67 -19.18 7.14
C GLY A 211 7.55 -17.67 7.04
N THR A 212 8.21 -16.92 7.95
CA THR A 212 8.20 -15.45 7.97
C THR A 212 9.63 -14.96 7.88
N GLU A 213 10.00 -14.36 6.75
CA GLU A 213 11.29 -13.69 6.58
C GLU A 213 11.24 -12.28 7.18
N ASP A 214 12.33 -11.87 7.80
CA ASP A 214 12.54 -10.53 8.34
C ASP A 214 13.54 -9.70 7.55
N VAL A 215 14.20 -10.32 6.56
CA VAL A 215 15.08 -9.66 5.60
C VAL A 215 14.78 -10.14 4.20
N ALA A 216 14.63 -9.20 3.28
CA ALA A 216 14.59 -9.45 1.84
C ALA A 216 15.47 -8.44 1.09
N ALA A 217 16.31 -8.93 0.19
CA ALA A 217 17.12 -8.11 -0.70
C ALA A 217 16.91 -8.55 -2.14
N ALA A 218 16.70 -7.59 -3.05
CA ALA A 218 16.45 -7.88 -4.45
C ALA A 218 17.14 -6.88 -5.40
N THR A 219 17.51 -7.39 -6.59
CA THR A 219 17.83 -6.59 -7.77
C THR A 219 16.73 -6.74 -8.79
N LEU A 220 16.26 -5.62 -9.35
CA LEU A 220 15.20 -5.57 -10.35
C LEU A 220 15.75 -5.02 -11.67
N THR A 221 15.37 -5.65 -12.77
CA THR A 221 15.58 -5.09 -14.11
C THR A 221 14.24 -4.62 -14.66
N PHE A 222 14.15 -3.36 -15.06
CA PHE A 222 12.95 -2.77 -15.63
C PHE A 222 12.91 -2.95 -17.16
N THR A 223 11.71 -2.87 -17.73
CA THR A 223 11.54 -3.05 -19.18
C THR A 223 12.15 -1.94 -20.03
N ASN A 224 12.41 -0.78 -19.44
CA ASN A 224 13.11 0.34 -20.05
C ASN A 224 14.64 0.26 -19.91
N GLY A 225 15.18 -0.80 -19.29
CA GLY A 225 16.60 -1.03 -19.09
C GLY A 225 17.16 -0.46 -17.78
N ALA A 226 16.39 0.27 -16.99
CA ALA A 226 16.79 0.71 -15.66
C ALA A 226 17.04 -0.46 -14.72
N ILE A 227 17.86 -0.26 -13.68
CA ILE A 227 18.17 -1.26 -12.65
C ILE A 227 17.75 -0.71 -11.29
N GLY A 228 17.07 -1.52 -10.48
CA GLY A 228 16.68 -1.17 -9.12
C GLY A 228 17.23 -2.15 -8.10
N THR A 229 17.35 -1.68 -6.86
CA THR A 229 17.59 -2.53 -5.69
C THR A 229 16.56 -2.25 -4.63
N LEU A 230 16.12 -3.30 -3.93
CA LEU A 230 15.28 -3.24 -2.75
C LEU A 230 15.98 -3.93 -1.59
N ASN A 231 16.01 -3.29 -0.44
CA ASN A 231 16.39 -3.92 0.83
C ASN A 231 15.28 -3.66 1.85
N SER A 232 14.63 -4.70 2.31
CA SER A 232 13.53 -4.70 3.28
C SER A 232 13.94 -5.44 4.53
N VAL A 233 13.82 -4.79 5.69
CA VAL A 233 14.30 -5.34 6.96
C VAL A 233 13.31 -5.07 8.09
N TRP A 234 12.95 -6.10 8.84
CA TRP A 234 12.38 -5.97 10.18
C TRP A 234 13.49 -6.09 11.23
N HIS A 235 13.54 -5.17 12.17
CA HIS A 235 14.57 -5.13 13.20
C HIS A 235 14.01 -4.70 14.56
N ASP A 236 14.80 -4.91 15.63
CA ASP A 236 14.44 -4.61 17.02
C ASP A 236 15.11 -3.33 17.56
N ASN A 237 15.68 -2.50 16.69
CA ASN A 237 16.31 -1.25 17.13
C ASN A 237 15.26 -0.18 17.42
N LEU A 238 14.75 -0.17 18.65
CA LEU A 238 13.73 0.79 19.12
C LEU A 238 14.30 2.20 19.38
N ALA A 239 15.62 2.38 19.32
CA ALA A 239 16.27 3.67 19.60
C ALA A 239 16.15 4.67 18.44
N ARG A 240 15.69 4.24 17.27
CA ARG A 240 15.42 5.10 16.12
C ARG A 240 14.09 4.73 15.46
N PRO A 241 13.44 5.67 14.77
CA PRO A 241 12.22 5.38 14.03
C PRO A 241 12.51 4.44 12.84
N SER A 242 11.47 3.75 12.39
CA SER A 242 11.45 3.10 11.08
C SER A 242 11.65 4.13 9.96
N LEU A 243 12.40 3.78 8.91
CA LEU A 243 12.75 4.70 7.83
C LEU A 243 12.67 4.04 6.47
N ARG A 244 12.11 4.78 5.52
CA ARG A 244 12.34 4.55 4.09
C ARG A 244 13.36 5.55 3.57
N ARG A 245 14.25 5.07 2.69
CA ARG A 245 15.14 5.91 1.91
C ARG A 245 15.09 5.47 0.46
N VAL A 246 14.77 6.40 -0.42
CA VAL A 246 14.69 6.15 -1.85
C VAL A 246 15.63 7.09 -2.58
N GLU A 247 16.56 6.52 -3.34
CA GLU A 247 17.50 7.27 -4.18
C GLU A 247 17.23 6.95 -5.65
N LEU A 248 17.01 7.98 -6.44
CA LEU A 248 16.59 7.89 -7.83
C LEU A 248 17.60 8.63 -8.72
N PHE A 249 18.20 7.92 -9.66
CA PHE A 249 19.26 8.41 -10.53
C PHE A 249 18.74 8.52 -11.96
N CYS A 250 18.54 9.74 -12.41
CA CYS A 250 18.35 10.04 -13.82
C CYS A 250 19.71 10.41 -14.47
N GLN A 251 19.74 10.47 -15.79
CA GLN A 251 20.97 10.89 -16.50
C GLN A 251 21.48 12.26 -16.07
N ARG A 252 20.58 13.17 -15.68
CA ARG A 252 20.91 14.56 -15.37
C ARG A 252 20.30 15.10 -14.08
N ARG A 253 19.62 14.24 -13.31
CA ARG A 253 19.05 14.59 -12.01
C ARG A 253 19.18 13.44 -11.03
N TYR A 254 19.58 13.77 -9.82
CA TYR A 254 19.51 12.89 -8.66
C TYR A 254 18.38 13.34 -7.75
N VAL A 255 17.56 12.42 -7.27
CA VAL A 255 16.46 12.70 -6.32
C VAL A 255 16.55 11.74 -5.16
N VAL A 256 16.37 12.23 -3.94
CA VAL A 256 16.31 11.42 -2.73
C VAL A 256 15.09 11.77 -1.89
N ILE A 257 14.39 10.73 -1.44
CA ILE A 257 13.37 10.81 -0.38
C ILE A 257 14.03 10.23 0.86
N GLU A 258 14.05 10.97 1.97
CA GLU A 258 14.63 10.54 3.23
C GLU A 258 13.79 11.06 4.40
N GLY A 259 13.50 10.19 5.36
CA GLY A 259 12.71 10.55 6.54
C GLY A 259 11.29 10.08 6.46
N ASP A 260 10.33 10.99 6.62
CA ASP A 260 8.90 10.65 6.60
C ASP A 260 8.39 10.43 5.18
N ASP A 261 7.59 9.36 4.99
CA ASP A 261 7.01 9.02 3.70
C ASP A 261 6.01 10.06 3.17
N TRP A 262 5.48 10.91 4.04
CA TRP A 262 4.48 11.92 3.70
C TRP A 262 5.09 13.31 3.63
N ASP A 263 5.78 13.70 4.68
CA ASP A 263 6.30 15.05 4.85
C ASP A 263 7.70 15.26 4.25
N GLY A 264 8.39 14.19 3.84
CA GLY A 264 9.73 14.23 3.27
C GLY A 264 10.84 14.37 4.32
N PRO A 265 11.99 15.01 4.00
CA PRO A 265 12.27 15.83 2.82
C PRO A 265 12.43 15.05 1.50
N VAL A 266 12.11 15.72 0.41
CA VAL A 266 12.51 15.32 -0.95
C VAL A 266 13.54 16.31 -1.46
N SER A 267 14.75 15.83 -1.68
CA SER A 267 15.87 16.65 -2.15
C SER A 267 16.30 16.23 -3.56
N TRP A 268 16.85 17.18 -4.33
CA TRP A 268 17.35 16.89 -5.68
C TRP A 268 18.57 17.72 -6.02
N THR A 269 19.34 17.22 -6.97
CA THR A 269 20.50 17.92 -7.56
C THR A 269 20.51 17.69 -9.07
N ASP A 270 20.62 18.75 -9.83
CA ASP A 270 20.69 18.75 -11.29
C ASP A 270 22.13 18.73 -11.80
N ALA A 271 22.30 18.36 -13.06
CA ALA A 271 23.62 18.25 -13.70
C ALA A 271 24.38 19.58 -13.78
N ASP A 272 23.69 20.72 -13.71
CA ASP A 272 24.31 22.05 -13.68
C ASP A 272 24.71 22.51 -12.26
N GLY A 273 24.48 21.67 -11.24
CA GLY A 273 24.75 21.96 -9.84
C GLY A 273 23.61 22.64 -9.09
N THR A 274 22.51 22.96 -9.76
CA THR A 274 21.30 23.43 -9.09
C THR A 274 20.76 22.34 -8.16
N SER A 275 20.37 22.73 -6.95
CA SER A 275 19.81 21.79 -5.98
C SER A 275 18.63 22.41 -5.22
N GLY A 276 17.78 21.57 -4.69
CA GLY A 276 16.64 21.98 -3.87
C GLY A 276 16.20 20.89 -2.91
N SER A 277 15.34 21.28 -1.97
CA SER A 277 14.71 20.38 -1.02
C SER A 277 13.35 20.94 -0.61
N LEU A 278 12.34 20.08 -0.53
CA LEU A 278 11.01 20.44 -0.03
C LEU A 278 10.57 19.45 1.05
N CYS A 279 9.86 19.94 2.05
CA CYS A 279 9.25 19.13 3.11
C CYS A 279 7.97 19.80 3.64
N GLY A 280 7.13 19.02 4.33
CA GLY A 280 5.92 19.50 4.99
C GLY A 280 5.01 20.34 4.10
N ASP A 281 4.58 21.51 4.58
CA ASP A 281 3.62 22.40 3.88
C ASP A 281 4.15 22.92 2.53
N ASP A 282 5.46 23.13 2.39
CA ASP A 282 6.06 23.57 1.12
C ASP A 282 5.96 22.46 0.06
N LEU A 283 6.17 21.22 0.48
CA LEU A 283 6.02 20.04 -0.37
C LEU A 283 4.56 19.85 -0.78
N GLU A 284 3.62 19.96 0.16
CA GLU A 284 2.19 19.89 -0.10
C GLU A 284 1.73 20.97 -1.09
N THR A 285 2.22 22.20 -0.93
CA THR A 285 1.94 23.31 -1.84
C THR A 285 2.47 23.04 -3.26
N ALA A 286 3.69 22.47 -3.37
CA ALA A 286 4.29 22.17 -4.66
C ALA A 286 3.56 21.06 -5.42
N VAL A 287 3.01 20.06 -4.73
CA VAL A 287 2.29 18.95 -5.37
C VAL A 287 0.82 19.24 -5.66
N ALA A 288 0.23 20.25 -5.03
CA ALA A 288 -1.19 20.56 -5.21
C ALA A 288 -1.61 20.70 -6.70
N PRO A 289 -0.88 21.41 -7.58
CA PRO A 289 -1.22 21.50 -9.00
C PRO A 289 -1.01 20.21 -9.79
N LEU A 290 -0.27 19.23 -9.25
CA LEU A 290 -0.02 17.95 -9.91
C LEU A 290 -1.15 16.94 -9.66
N ARG A 291 -2.00 17.20 -8.67
CA ARG A 291 -3.08 16.31 -8.30
C ARG A 291 -4.28 16.46 -9.22
N THR A 292 -4.72 15.34 -9.76
CA THR A 292 -5.94 15.26 -10.59
C THR A 292 -7.15 14.73 -9.81
N ARG A 293 -6.94 14.27 -8.57
CA ARG A 293 -7.94 13.66 -7.69
C ARG A 293 -7.86 14.28 -6.30
N CYS A 294 -8.82 13.94 -5.44
CA CYS A 294 -8.77 14.26 -4.02
C CYS A 294 -7.38 13.86 -3.45
N PRO A 295 -6.69 14.75 -2.71
CA PRO A 295 -5.36 14.47 -2.17
C PRO A 295 -5.34 13.34 -1.12
N ASN A 296 -6.47 13.05 -0.54
CA ASN A 296 -6.64 12.04 0.49
C ASN A 296 -7.16 10.74 -0.15
N PRO A 297 -6.51 9.55 0.07
CA PRO A 297 -6.92 8.29 -0.55
C PRO A 297 -8.35 7.86 -0.19
N ASP A 298 -8.76 8.10 1.05
CA ASP A 298 -10.09 7.73 1.54
C ASP A 298 -11.16 8.66 0.96
N GLY A 299 -10.88 9.96 0.91
CA GLY A 299 -11.75 10.92 0.23
C GLY A 299 -11.89 10.64 -1.28
N ALA A 300 -10.81 10.23 -1.93
CA ALA A 300 -10.83 9.84 -3.35
C ALA A 300 -11.68 8.58 -3.58
N PHE A 301 -11.59 7.58 -2.70
CA PHE A 301 -12.43 6.40 -2.75
C PHE A 301 -13.91 6.75 -2.62
N ILE A 302 -14.28 7.55 -1.61
CA ILE A 302 -15.66 7.98 -1.41
C ILE A 302 -16.19 8.78 -2.60
N GLN A 303 -15.39 9.69 -3.15
CA GLN A 303 -15.79 10.47 -4.33
C GLN A 303 -16.05 9.56 -5.54
N SER A 304 -15.14 8.59 -5.78
CA SER A 304 -15.32 7.60 -6.85
C SER A 304 -16.56 6.73 -6.62
N ALA A 305 -16.82 6.28 -5.38
CA ALA A 305 -17.97 5.47 -5.05
C ALA A 305 -19.30 6.22 -5.20
N ILE A 306 -19.36 7.51 -4.82
CA ILE A 306 -20.55 8.35 -5.04
C ILE A 306 -20.87 8.48 -6.52
N ASN A 307 -19.85 8.63 -7.36
CA ASN A 307 -20.01 8.81 -8.80
C ASN A 307 -20.11 7.48 -9.56
N ASN A 308 -19.94 6.35 -8.89
CA ASN A 308 -19.79 5.02 -9.50
C ASN A 308 -18.68 4.99 -10.56
N GLU A 309 -17.54 5.62 -10.26
CA GLU A 309 -16.36 5.72 -11.11
C GLU A 309 -15.24 4.81 -10.63
N PRO A 310 -14.28 4.43 -11.48
CA PRO A 310 -13.09 3.70 -11.05
C PRO A 310 -12.27 4.50 -10.02
N ALA A 311 -11.95 3.89 -8.88
CA ALA A 311 -11.00 4.44 -7.94
C ALA A 311 -9.54 4.11 -8.35
N TYR A 312 -8.57 4.78 -7.73
CA TYR A 312 -7.16 4.55 -7.96
C TYR A 312 -6.36 4.67 -6.65
N PRO A 313 -5.39 3.77 -6.39
CA PRO A 313 -5.09 2.55 -7.16
C PRO A 313 -6.20 1.50 -7.01
N ASP A 314 -6.59 0.89 -8.10
CA ASP A 314 -7.53 -0.22 -8.06
C ASP A 314 -6.82 -1.55 -7.68
N LEU A 315 -7.59 -2.64 -7.55
CA LEU A 315 -7.03 -3.93 -7.17
C LEU A 315 -6.04 -4.48 -8.23
N THR A 316 -6.14 -4.07 -9.49
CA THR A 316 -5.21 -4.54 -10.54
C THR A 316 -3.80 -3.97 -10.36
N VAL A 317 -3.71 -2.75 -9.83
CA VAL A 317 -2.42 -2.13 -9.46
C VAL A 317 -1.73 -2.95 -8.36
N ALA A 318 -2.49 -3.37 -7.34
CA ALA A 318 -1.96 -4.18 -6.26
C ALA A 318 -1.58 -5.60 -6.73
N VAL A 319 -2.33 -6.22 -7.64
CA VAL A 319 -1.97 -7.50 -8.26
C VAL A 319 -0.61 -7.41 -8.97
N ALA A 320 -0.33 -6.32 -9.65
CA ALA A 320 0.97 -6.14 -10.30
C ALA A 320 2.13 -6.12 -9.28
N ALA A 321 1.94 -5.51 -8.10
CA ALA A 321 2.91 -5.59 -7.02
C ALA A 321 3.04 -7.02 -6.46
N HIS A 322 1.93 -7.75 -6.28
CA HIS A 322 1.94 -9.16 -5.88
C HIS A 322 2.74 -10.04 -6.85
N ARG A 323 2.62 -9.84 -8.17
CA ARG A 323 3.40 -10.59 -9.18
C ARG A 323 4.91 -10.41 -9.02
N ILE A 324 5.34 -9.19 -8.71
CA ILE A 324 6.75 -8.91 -8.49
C ILE A 324 7.22 -9.58 -7.20
N VAL A 325 6.46 -9.48 -6.11
CA VAL A 325 6.75 -10.14 -4.84
C VAL A 325 6.83 -11.66 -4.99
N GLU A 326 5.87 -12.27 -5.69
CA GLU A 326 5.89 -13.71 -6.01
C GLU A 326 7.15 -14.11 -6.78
N SER A 327 7.54 -13.33 -7.80
CA SER A 327 8.77 -13.58 -8.56
C SER A 327 10.02 -13.44 -7.68
N MET A 328 10.02 -12.54 -6.68
CA MET A 328 11.12 -12.42 -5.71
C MET A 328 11.21 -13.66 -4.83
N TYR A 329 10.09 -14.20 -4.30
CA TYR A 329 10.11 -15.44 -3.53
C TYR A 329 10.54 -16.64 -4.38
N LEU A 330 10.08 -16.74 -5.62
CA LEU A 330 10.53 -17.78 -6.54
C LEU A 330 12.05 -17.71 -6.77
N SER A 331 12.59 -16.50 -6.95
CA SER A 331 14.03 -16.28 -7.09
C SER A 331 14.78 -16.72 -5.82
N ALA A 332 14.34 -16.28 -4.65
CA ALA A 332 14.98 -16.63 -3.37
C ALA A 332 14.99 -18.15 -3.14
N ASN A 333 13.89 -18.83 -3.45
CA ASN A 333 13.77 -20.31 -3.36
C ASN A 333 14.67 -21.04 -4.37
N GLN A 334 15.17 -20.35 -5.42
CA GLN A 334 16.10 -20.88 -6.42
C GLN A 334 17.51 -20.30 -6.26
N GLY A 335 17.89 -19.89 -5.04
CA GLY A 335 19.23 -19.42 -4.72
C GLY A 335 19.58 -18.07 -5.37
N GLY A 336 18.58 -17.21 -5.62
CA GLY A 336 18.79 -15.90 -6.22
C GLY A 336 18.80 -15.87 -7.75
N ALA A 337 18.40 -16.96 -8.39
CA ALA A 337 18.34 -17.04 -9.85
C ALA A 337 17.37 -15.96 -10.41
N PRO A 338 17.71 -15.32 -11.55
CA PRO A 338 16.83 -14.35 -12.18
C PRO A 338 15.49 -14.96 -12.57
N MET A 339 14.39 -14.36 -12.12
CA MET A 339 13.03 -14.78 -12.43
C MET A 339 12.31 -13.69 -13.23
N PRO A 340 11.63 -14.05 -14.34
CA PRO A 340 10.83 -13.12 -15.09
C PRO A 340 9.58 -12.73 -14.27
N VAL A 341 9.17 -11.46 -14.41
CA VAL A 341 7.87 -11.01 -13.90
C VAL A 341 6.84 -11.15 -15.02
N HIS A 342 5.93 -12.10 -14.85
CA HIS A 342 4.89 -12.34 -15.85
C HIS A 342 3.81 -11.25 -15.79
N ARG A 343 3.49 -10.69 -16.96
CA ARG A 343 2.36 -9.75 -17.11
C ARG A 343 1.07 -10.52 -17.36
N GLU A 344 -0.05 -9.92 -17.03
CA GLU A 344 -1.33 -10.37 -17.56
C GLU A 344 -1.30 -10.35 -19.11
N ARG A 345 -1.72 -11.43 -19.76
CA ARG A 345 -1.87 -11.47 -21.23
C ARG A 345 -3.12 -10.75 -21.67
#